data_2867fa607891bc3e030b28c39e95ddf1
#
_entry.id   2867fa607891bc3e030b28c39e95ddf1
#
_cell.length_a   1.000
_cell.length_b   1.000
_cell.length_c   1.000
_cell.angle_alpha   90.00
_cell.angle_beta   90.00
_cell.angle_gamma   90.00
#
_symmetry.space_group_name_H-M   'P 1'
#
loop_
_entity.id
_entity.type
_entity.pdbx_description
1 polymer ?
#
loop_
_entity_poly.entity_id
_entity_poly.type
_entity_poly.pdbx_seq_one_letter_code
_entity_poly.pdbx_strand_id
1 'polypeptide(L)'
;MLLFEDSDPGIPGLTWWVTPGGGIDPGETERQAAVREMAEETGYVLAEDALIGPLATRYVVHGYTDQVLEQHESFYLVRVQAFEVDVAGHTVDEQVTLQGHRWWSPEELASKTAWIWPAELLGIWDRAADLSLPVLELGRQEESTIPV
;
A
#
# COMPACT_ATOMS: atom_id res chain seq x y z
N MET A 1 -10.70 -2.64 -4.55
CA MET A 1 -9.37 -1.99 -4.59
C MET A 1 -8.32 -2.97 -5.09
N LEU A 2 -7.24 -2.47 -5.68
CA LEU A 2 -6.08 -3.28 -6.04
C LEU A 2 -5.18 -3.43 -4.81
N LEU A 3 -4.78 -4.67 -4.51
CA LEU A 3 -3.75 -4.97 -3.51
C LEU A 3 -2.73 -5.94 -4.12
N PHE A 4 -1.51 -5.84 -3.63
CA PHE A 4 -0.43 -6.80 -3.87
C PHE A 4 -0.31 -7.77 -2.71
N GLU A 5 0.03 -9.02 -3.00
CA GLU A 5 0.43 -9.99 -2.01
C GLU A 5 1.94 -9.90 -1.82
N ASP A 6 2.35 -9.50 -0.63
CA ASP A 6 3.74 -9.32 -0.26
C ASP A 6 4.19 -10.43 0.71
N SER A 7 5.50 -10.62 0.86
CA SER A 7 6.09 -11.70 1.65
C SER A 7 7.41 -11.27 2.30
N ASP A 8 7.77 -11.95 3.38
CA ASP A 8 9.10 -11.87 3.97
C ASP A 8 9.91 -13.11 3.53
N PRO A 9 10.96 -12.94 2.69
CA PRO A 9 11.76 -14.05 2.19
C PRO A 9 12.39 -14.90 3.29
N GLY A 10 12.61 -14.35 4.48
CA GLY A 10 13.13 -15.08 5.63
C GLY A 10 12.10 -15.97 6.33
N ILE A 11 10.80 -15.84 6.02
CA ILE A 11 9.72 -16.66 6.60
C ILE A 11 8.88 -17.27 5.46
N PRO A 12 9.31 -18.38 4.88
CA PRO A 12 8.62 -19.00 3.76
C PRO A 12 7.14 -19.29 4.04
N GLY A 13 6.25 -18.87 3.16
CA GLY A 13 4.82 -19.11 3.25
C GLY A 13 4.05 -18.08 4.10
N LEU A 14 4.73 -17.10 4.68
CA LEU A 14 4.07 -15.96 5.32
C LEU A 14 3.83 -14.86 4.27
N THR A 15 2.57 -14.48 4.09
CA THR A 15 2.17 -13.41 3.16
C THR A 15 1.13 -12.49 3.78
N TRP A 16 1.07 -11.27 3.28
CA TRP A 16 0.05 -10.27 3.62
C TRP A 16 -0.32 -9.45 2.39
N TRP A 17 -1.38 -8.67 2.47
CA TRP A 17 -1.85 -7.84 1.38
C TRP A 17 -1.60 -6.37 1.68
N VAL A 18 -1.02 -5.64 0.71
CA VAL A 18 -0.67 -4.22 0.81
C VAL A 18 -1.24 -3.42 -0.35
N THR A 19 -1.44 -2.12 -0.14
CA THR A 19 -1.74 -1.19 -1.24
C THR A 19 -0.50 -0.96 -2.10
N PRO A 20 -0.67 -0.67 -3.41
CA PRO A 20 0.44 -0.17 -4.22
C PRO A 20 1.09 1.07 -3.58
N GLY A 21 2.40 1.18 -3.68
CA GLY A 21 3.15 2.33 -3.17
C GLY A 21 4.53 1.96 -2.66
N GLY A 22 5.36 2.97 -2.44
CA GLY A 22 6.74 2.79 -1.99
C GLY A 22 7.34 4.07 -1.42
N GLY A 23 8.66 4.12 -1.38
CA GLY A 23 9.41 5.22 -0.81
C GLY A 23 9.35 6.51 -1.63
N ILE A 24 9.65 7.64 -0.97
CA ILE A 24 9.76 8.95 -1.60
C ILE A 24 11.23 9.17 -1.98
N ASP A 25 11.49 9.44 -3.25
CA ASP A 25 12.83 9.72 -3.75
C ASP A 25 13.30 11.14 -3.37
N PRO A 26 14.63 11.38 -3.27
CA PRO A 26 15.15 12.70 -2.98
C PRO A 26 14.64 13.78 -3.95
N GLY A 27 13.97 14.79 -3.40
CA GLY A 27 13.41 15.92 -4.18
C GLY A 27 12.01 15.69 -4.73
N GLU A 28 11.43 14.52 -4.49
CA GLU A 28 10.08 14.16 -4.86
C GLU A 28 9.06 14.54 -3.77
N THR A 29 7.86 14.91 -4.16
CA THR A 29 6.74 15.06 -3.22
C THR A 29 6.05 13.70 -2.99
N GLU A 30 5.28 13.56 -1.91
CA GLU A 30 4.46 12.35 -1.65
C GLU A 30 3.55 12.00 -2.82
N ARG A 31 2.95 13.00 -3.47
CA ARG A 31 2.05 12.79 -4.62
C ARG A 31 2.82 12.33 -5.86
N GLN A 32 4.01 12.87 -6.08
CA GLN A 32 4.88 12.44 -7.17
C GLN A 32 5.35 11.00 -6.96
N ALA A 33 5.74 10.66 -5.72
CA ALA A 33 6.07 9.27 -5.34
C ALA A 33 4.88 8.34 -5.63
N ALA A 34 3.68 8.67 -5.18
CA ALA A 34 2.50 7.85 -5.40
C ALA A 34 2.19 7.63 -6.90
N VAL A 35 2.39 8.65 -7.74
CA VAL A 35 2.22 8.54 -9.20
C VAL A 35 3.29 7.64 -9.82
N ARG A 36 4.55 7.81 -9.43
CA ARG A 36 5.67 6.99 -9.91
C ARG A 36 5.49 5.53 -9.52
N GLU A 37 5.26 5.25 -8.24
CA GLU A 37 5.04 3.90 -7.73
C GLU A 37 3.87 3.20 -8.42
N MET A 38 2.76 3.92 -8.62
CA MET A 38 1.61 3.37 -9.34
C MET A 38 1.97 2.94 -10.76
N ALA A 39 2.82 3.71 -11.46
CA ALA A 39 3.27 3.37 -12.81
C ALA A 39 4.28 2.21 -12.79
N GLU A 40 5.21 2.18 -11.84
CA GLU A 40 6.24 1.15 -11.72
C GLU A 40 5.65 -0.21 -11.33
N GLU A 41 4.79 -0.24 -10.30
CA GLU A 41 4.21 -1.48 -9.80
C GLU A 41 3.07 -2.03 -10.66
N THR A 42 2.30 -1.16 -11.33
CA THR A 42 1.06 -1.58 -12.00
C THR A 42 1.03 -1.34 -13.51
N GLY A 43 1.97 -0.57 -14.05
CA GLY A 43 1.94 -0.08 -15.43
C GLY A 43 0.89 1.01 -15.68
N TYR A 44 0.11 1.40 -14.67
CA TYR A 44 -0.96 2.38 -14.82
C TYR A 44 -0.43 3.82 -14.60
N VAL A 45 -0.39 4.59 -15.69
CA VAL A 45 0.04 5.99 -15.65
C VAL A 45 -1.14 6.89 -15.33
N LEU A 46 -1.02 7.67 -14.27
CA LEU A 46 -2.03 8.65 -13.85
C LEU A 46 -1.42 10.05 -13.69
N ALA A 47 -2.26 11.07 -13.80
CA ALA A 47 -1.86 12.43 -13.51
C ALA A 47 -1.90 12.70 -11.98
N GLU A 48 -1.00 13.54 -11.48
CA GLU A 48 -0.91 13.86 -10.05
C GLU A 48 -2.20 14.45 -9.48
N ASP A 49 -2.94 15.22 -10.28
CA ASP A 49 -4.22 15.81 -9.90
C ASP A 49 -5.39 14.80 -9.81
N ALA A 50 -5.21 13.58 -10.34
CA ALA A 50 -6.17 12.49 -10.16
C ALA A 50 -6.15 11.89 -8.76
N LEU A 51 -5.07 12.11 -7.98
CA LEU A 51 -4.98 11.67 -6.61
C LEU A 51 -5.87 12.53 -5.69
N ILE A 52 -6.62 11.86 -4.83
CA ILE A 52 -7.49 12.47 -3.81
C ILE A 52 -6.87 12.19 -2.44
N GLY A 53 -6.76 13.19 -1.61
CA GLY A 53 -6.24 13.03 -0.26
C GLY A 53 -5.00 13.88 0.05
N PRO A 54 -4.25 13.51 1.11
CA PRO A 54 -4.28 12.20 1.79
C PRO A 54 -5.60 11.93 2.53
N LEU A 55 -6.03 10.67 2.53
CA LEU A 55 -7.17 10.20 3.31
C LEU A 55 -6.78 9.81 4.73
N ALA A 56 -5.59 9.28 4.89
CA ALA A 56 -5.01 8.88 6.17
C ALA A 56 -3.50 9.08 6.17
N THR A 57 -2.94 9.22 7.38
CA THR A 57 -1.49 9.21 7.63
C THR A 57 -1.17 8.35 8.84
N ARG A 58 0.04 7.77 8.88
CA ARG A 58 0.55 7.05 10.03
C ARG A 58 2.08 7.12 10.13
N TYR A 59 2.59 6.79 11.29
CA TYR A 59 3.97 6.39 11.51
C TYR A 59 3.98 4.90 11.79
N VAL A 60 4.74 4.13 11.04
CA VAL A 60 4.76 2.67 11.16
C VAL A 60 6.16 2.13 11.32
N VAL A 61 6.29 1.07 12.10
CA VAL A 61 7.49 0.26 12.24
C VAL A 61 7.20 -1.10 11.58
N HIS A 62 8.00 -1.45 10.58
CA HIS A 62 7.99 -2.76 9.95
C HIS A 62 9.24 -3.53 10.34
N GLY A 63 9.08 -4.65 11.04
CA GLY A 63 10.15 -5.60 11.32
C GLY A 63 10.12 -6.74 10.31
N TYR A 64 11.12 -6.80 9.45
CA TYR A 64 11.35 -7.92 8.53
C TYR A 64 12.56 -8.73 9.00
N THR A 65 12.72 -9.93 8.49
CA THR A 65 13.83 -10.82 8.87
C THR A 65 15.21 -10.25 8.58
N ASP A 66 15.33 -9.33 7.62
CA ASP A 66 16.58 -8.72 7.17
C ASP A 66 16.74 -7.26 7.59
N GLN A 67 15.65 -6.58 8.00
CA GLN A 67 15.68 -5.15 8.33
C GLN A 67 14.52 -4.72 9.21
N VAL A 68 14.70 -3.55 9.85
CA VAL A 68 13.61 -2.79 10.49
C VAL A 68 13.48 -1.46 9.78
N LEU A 69 12.27 -1.15 9.32
CA LEU A 69 11.94 0.11 8.68
C LEU A 69 11.02 0.94 9.57
N GLU A 70 11.35 2.20 9.74
CA GLU A 70 10.49 3.20 10.39
C GLU A 70 10.14 4.26 9.36
N GLN A 71 8.85 4.48 9.12
CA GLN A 71 8.43 5.39 8.06
C GLN A 71 7.12 6.11 8.38
N HIS A 72 6.98 7.30 7.79
CA HIS A 72 5.70 8.00 7.69
C HIS A 72 5.03 7.59 6.39
N GLU A 73 3.75 7.24 6.47
CA GLU A 73 2.96 6.87 5.32
C GLU A 73 1.76 7.79 5.15
N SER A 74 1.48 8.13 3.90
CA SER A 74 0.29 8.89 3.48
C SER A 74 -0.50 8.08 2.45
N PHE A 75 -1.78 7.91 2.69
CA PHE A 75 -2.67 7.11 1.85
C PHE A 75 -3.53 8.01 0.98
N TYR A 76 -3.44 7.83 -0.33
CA TYR A 76 -4.20 8.55 -1.35
C TYR A 76 -5.21 7.62 -2.02
N LEU A 77 -6.28 8.21 -2.53
CA LEU A 77 -7.28 7.54 -3.35
C LEU A 77 -7.12 7.95 -4.80
N VAL A 78 -7.16 7.00 -5.71
CA VAL A 78 -7.43 7.23 -7.12
C VAL A 78 -8.61 6.36 -7.56
N ARG A 79 -9.53 6.94 -8.33
CA ARG A 79 -10.70 6.22 -8.88
C ARG A 79 -10.40 5.83 -10.32
N VAL A 80 -10.31 4.53 -10.55
CA VAL A 80 -10.02 3.95 -11.86
C VAL A 80 -11.03 2.84 -12.16
N GLN A 81 -11.20 2.52 -13.44
CA GLN A 81 -11.79 1.23 -13.81
C GLN A 81 -10.75 0.14 -13.57
N ALA A 82 -11.18 -1.06 -13.20
CA ALA A 82 -10.26 -2.17 -13.07
C ALA A 82 -9.51 -2.41 -14.39
N PHE A 83 -8.20 -2.58 -14.31
CA PHE A 83 -7.28 -2.77 -15.43
C PHE A 83 -6.42 -4.01 -15.19
N GLU A 84 -5.76 -4.49 -16.24
CA GLU A 84 -4.76 -5.54 -16.14
C GLU A 84 -3.45 -4.94 -15.66
N VAL A 85 -2.89 -5.51 -14.58
CA VAL A 85 -1.65 -5.04 -13.96
C VAL A 85 -0.45 -5.52 -14.78
N ASP A 86 0.44 -4.60 -15.14
CA ASP A 86 1.72 -4.88 -15.75
C ASP A 86 2.84 -4.74 -14.71
N VAL A 87 3.45 -5.86 -14.36
CA VAL A 87 4.52 -5.95 -13.34
C VAL A 87 5.94 -5.78 -13.92
N ALA A 88 6.06 -5.41 -15.19
CA ALA A 88 7.37 -5.27 -15.84
C ALA A 88 8.25 -4.16 -15.22
N GLY A 89 7.65 -3.22 -14.50
CA GLY A 89 8.35 -2.13 -13.80
C GLY A 89 8.86 -2.49 -12.41
N HIS A 90 8.55 -3.68 -11.88
CA HIS A 90 9.00 -4.09 -10.54
C HIS A 90 10.52 -4.07 -10.39
N THR A 91 10.98 -3.53 -9.29
CA THR A 91 12.39 -3.59 -8.88
C THR A 91 12.83 -5.03 -8.60
N VAL A 92 14.14 -5.25 -8.44
CA VAL A 92 14.68 -6.58 -8.11
C VAL A 92 14.11 -7.11 -6.79
N ASP A 93 13.98 -6.25 -5.80
CA ASP A 93 13.45 -6.60 -4.47
C ASP A 93 11.95 -6.92 -4.55
N GLU A 94 11.15 -6.11 -5.24
CA GLU A 94 9.72 -6.36 -5.45
C GLU A 94 9.45 -7.66 -6.24
N GLN A 95 10.30 -8.02 -7.20
CA GLN A 95 10.21 -9.30 -7.89
C GLN A 95 10.41 -10.51 -6.96
N VAL A 96 11.06 -10.31 -5.82
CA VAL A 96 11.28 -11.36 -4.81
C VAL A 96 10.16 -11.36 -3.77
N THR A 97 9.71 -10.18 -3.33
CA THR A 97 8.75 -10.06 -2.21
C THR A 97 7.31 -10.10 -2.68
N LEU A 98 6.96 -9.47 -3.81
CA LEU A 98 5.60 -9.44 -4.33
C LEU A 98 5.25 -10.77 -5.03
N GLN A 99 4.32 -11.52 -4.42
CA GLN A 99 3.92 -12.86 -4.88
C GLN A 99 2.75 -12.84 -5.86
N GLY A 100 1.98 -11.73 -5.87
CA GLY A 100 0.82 -11.60 -6.73
C GLY A 100 0.05 -10.31 -6.50
N HIS A 101 -1.06 -10.15 -7.21
CA HIS A 101 -1.94 -9.01 -7.06
C HIS A 101 -3.39 -9.42 -7.31
N ARG A 102 -4.33 -8.66 -6.75
CA ARG A 102 -5.76 -8.92 -6.93
C ARG A 102 -6.59 -7.65 -6.69
N TRP A 103 -7.69 -7.55 -7.45
CA TRP A 103 -8.77 -6.61 -7.18
C TRP A 103 -9.72 -7.18 -6.14
N TRP A 104 -9.96 -6.43 -5.06
CA TRP A 104 -10.79 -6.80 -3.93
C TRP A 104 -12.01 -5.90 -3.82
N SER A 105 -13.16 -6.46 -3.44
CA SER A 105 -14.27 -5.68 -2.90
C SER A 105 -14.08 -5.48 -1.38
N PRO A 106 -14.73 -4.44 -0.77
CA PRO A 106 -14.71 -4.26 0.69
C PRO A 106 -15.23 -5.49 1.45
N GLU A 107 -16.27 -6.14 0.92
CA GLU A 107 -16.89 -7.32 1.52
C GLU A 107 -15.92 -8.52 1.51
N GLU A 108 -15.20 -8.71 0.42
CA GLU A 108 -14.17 -9.75 0.34
C GLU A 108 -13.07 -9.51 1.36
N LEU A 109 -12.58 -8.26 1.48
CA LEU A 109 -11.55 -7.90 2.46
C LEU A 109 -12.03 -8.10 3.89
N ALA A 110 -13.27 -7.67 4.22
CA ALA A 110 -13.85 -7.82 5.54
C ALA A 110 -14.04 -9.29 5.96
N SER A 111 -14.22 -10.19 4.98
CA SER A 111 -14.43 -11.62 5.22
C SER A 111 -13.13 -12.44 5.30
N LYS A 112 -11.98 -11.83 4.99
CA LYS A 112 -10.70 -12.54 4.93
C LYS A 112 -10.06 -12.68 6.30
N THR A 113 -9.35 -13.80 6.48
CA THR A 113 -8.45 -14.06 7.59
C THR A 113 -7.00 -13.73 7.26
N ALA A 114 -6.72 -13.36 6.01
CA ALA A 114 -5.37 -12.96 5.58
C ALA A 114 -4.95 -11.64 6.23
N TRP A 115 -3.68 -11.50 6.51
CA TRP A 115 -3.12 -10.24 6.98
C TRP A 115 -3.25 -9.18 5.89
N ILE A 116 -3.62 -7.97 6.31
CA ILE A 116 -3.72 -6.79 5.46
C ILE A 116 -2.97 -5.68 6.17
N TRP A 117 -2.06 -5.05 5.47
CA TRP A 117 -1.32 -3.88 5.94
C TRP A 117 -1.68 -2.66 5.08
N PRO A 118 -2.14 -1.53 5.66
CA PRO A 118 -2.44 -1.34 7.08
C PRO A 118 -3.65 -2.16 7.55
N ALA A 119 -3.65 -2.57 8.80
CA ALA A 119 -4.79 -3.28 9.41
C ALA A 119 -6.09 -2.46 9.35
N GLU A 120 -5.97 -1.13 9.33
CA GLU A 120 -7.08 -0.17 9.25
C GLU A 120 -7.53 0.13 7.82
N LEU A 121 -7.09 -0.62 6.80
CA LEU A 121 -7.36 -0.33 5.39
C LEU A 121 -8.85 -0.13 5.08
N LEU A 122 -9.75 -0.91 5.68
CA LEU A 122 -11.19 -0.72 5.50
C LEU A 122 -11.68 0.61 6.06
N GLY A 123 -11.15 1.05 7.21
CA GLY A 123 -11.44 2.37 7.78
C GLY A 123 -10.94 3.52 6.90
N ILE A 124 -9.81 3.34 6.23
CA ILE A 124 -9.29 4.29 5.23
C ILE A 124 -10.21 4.29 4.00
N TRP A 125 -10.66 3.11 3.57
CA TRP A 125 -11.61 3.00 2.45
C TRP A 125 -12.93 3.71 2.72
N ASP A 126 -13.46 3.62 3.95
CA ASP A 126 -14.70 4.31 4.32
C ASP A 126 -14.59 5.83 4.14
N ARG A 127 -13.37 6.40 4.28
CA ARG A 127 -13.10 7.82 3.98
C ARG A 127 -13.34 8.18 2.51
N ALA A 128 -13.22 7.24 1.59
CA ALA A 128 -13.50 7.45 0.18
C ALA A 128 -14.99 7.74 -0.11
N ALA A 129 -15.89 7.37 0.80
CA ALA A 129 -17.32 7.64 0.69
C ALA A 129 -17.68 9.09 1.11
N ASP A 130 -16.89 9.70 2.00
CA ASP A 130 -17.09 11.08 2.47
C ASP A 130 -15.76 11.84 2.55
N LEU A 131 -15.43 12.51 1.48
CA LEU A 131 -14.18 13.28 1.35
C LEU A 131 -14.20 14.61 2.14
N SER A 132 -15.29 14.96 2.79
CA SER A 132 -15.35 16.14 3.68
C SER A 132 -14.78 15.84 5.08
N LEU A 133 -14.58 14.57 5.42
CA LEU A 133 -13.97 14.17 6.68
C LEU A 133 -12.50 14.59 6.74
N PRO A 134 -11.98 14.95 7.92
CA PRO A 134 -10.57 15.26 8.08
C PRO A 134 -9.69 14.03 7.79
N VAL A 135 -8.42 14.27 7.50
CA VAL A 135 -7.41 13.20 7.37
C VAL A 135 -7.43 12.32 8.61
N LEU A 136 -7.44 11.01 8.42
CA LEU A 136 -7.43 10.03 9.51
C LEU A 136 -6.00 9.85 10.03
N GLU A 137 -5.75 10.36 11.24
CA GLU A 137 -4.46 10.19 11.91
C GLU A 137 -4.44 8.86 12.66
N LEU A 138 -3.72 7.86 12.12
CA LEU A 138 -3.64 6.51 12.70
C LEU A 138 -2.57 6.39 13.81
N GLY A 139 -1.73 7.42 13.98
CA GLY A 139 -0.69 7.43 14.99
C GLY A 139 0.45 6.44 14.70
N ARG A 140 1.12 5.96 15.77
CA ARG A 140 2.20 4.99 15.67
C ARG A 140 1.64 3.57 15.68
N GLN A 141 2.07 2.79 14.70
CA GLN A 141 1.67 1.39 14.51
C GLN A 141 2.90 0.50 14.37
N GLU A 142 2.72 -0.79 14.58
CA GLU A 142 3.71 -1.82 14.31
C GLU A 142 3.05 -2.90 13.46
N GLU A 143 3.64 -3.16 12.31
CA GLU A 143 3.26 -4.22 11.37
C GLU A 143 4.53 -4.98 11.00
N SER A 144 4.77 -6.09 11.66
CA SER A 144 6.05 -6.79 11.62
C SER A 144 5.85 -8.29 11.44
N THR A 145 6.76 -8.92 10.71
CA THR A 145 6.83 -10.38 10.55
C THR A 145 7.64 -11.01 11.67
N ILE A 146 8.52 -10.23 12.29
CA ILE A 146 9.27 -10.58 13.50
C ILE A 146 9.05 -9.52 14.58
N PRO A 147 9.18 -9.85 15.88
CA PRO A 147 9.14 -8.85 16.95
C PRO A 147 10.25 -7.79 16.80
N VAL A 148 9.91 -6.52 17.02
CA VAL A 148 10.81 -5.37 16.99
C VAL A 148 10.83 -4.65 18.33
#